data_8f1484d7e3b7e64e53afd865b3fdec5b
#
_entry.id   8f1484d7e3b7e64e53afd865b3fdec5b
#
_cell.length_a   1.000
_cell.length_b   1.000
_cell.length_c   1.000
_cell.angle_alpha   90.00
_cell.angle_beta   90.00
_cell.angle_gamma   90.00
#
_symmetry.space_group_name_H-M   'P 1'
#
loop_
_entity.id
_entity.type
_entity.pdbx_description
1 polymer ?
#
loop_
_entity_poly.entity_id
_entity_poly.type
_entity_poly.pdbx_seq_one_letter_code
_entity_poly.pdbx_strand_id
1 'polypeptide(L)'
;MEKTSYAPGTPSWIDLGTPDLAGATAFYSALFGWEIVDQGPEAGGYCMAEIGGKPVAGLGNAQQPGPPYWTTYITVESADAAVDKVKSAGGQVLVEAFDIFDSGRMAVFMDPTGAVFSVWQPVKHIGAALVNEPGTLIWNELTTREPDKARAFYTEVFGWAAEDDPAAGPTYTQWTLDSESIGGMIVMDDKWPSEVPSHWMVYF
;
A
#
# COMPACT_ATOMS: atom_id res chain seq x y z
N MET A 1 -1.58 -8.12 -15.99
CA MET A 1 -2.15 -9.38 -15.39
C MET A 1 -3.44 -9.03 -14.68
N GLU A 2 -4.53 -9.67 -15.07
CA GLU A 2 -5.82 -9.48 -14.41
C GLU A 2 -5.90 -10.24 -13.08
N LYS A 3 -6.53 -9.62 -12.09
CA LYS A 3 -6.80 -10.17 -10.77
C LYS A 3 -8.30 -10.21 -10.52
N THR A 4 -8.75 -11.27 -9.86
CA THR A 4 -10.13 -11.43 -9.38
C THR A 4 -10.21 -11.60 -7.86
N SER A 5 -9.07 -11.80 -7.20
CA SER A 5 -8.90 -11.85 -5.76
C SER A 5 -7.43 -11.73 -5.37
N TYR A 6 -7.17 -11.49 -4.09
CA TYR A 6 -5.84 -11.51 -3.49
C TYR A 6 -5.84 -12.40 -2.26
N ALA A 7 -4.78 -13.16 -2.07
CA ALA A 7 -4.58 -13.92 -0.84
C ALA A 7 -4.36 -12.96 0.34
N PRO A 8 -4.87 -13.28 1.55
CA PRO A 8 -4.54 -12.51 2.74
C PRO A 8 -3.03 -12.40 2.93
N GLY A 9 -2.55 -11.21 3.31
CA GLY A 9 -1.12 -10.88 3.38
C GLY A 9 -0.53 -10.32 2.08
N THR A 10 -1.28 -10.23 0.98
CA THR A 10 -0.76 -9.71 -0.30
C THR A 10 -1.05 -8.21 -0.42
N PRO A 11 -0.07 -7.36 -0.79
CA PRO A 11 -0.34 -6.00 -1.25
C PRO A 11 -1.28 -6.01 -2.46
N SER A 12 -2.40 -5.30 -2.36
CA SER A 12 -3.49 -5.43 -3.35
C SER A 12 -4.03 -4.12 -3.89
N TRP A 13 -3.78 -3.02 -3.19
CA TRP A 13 -4.29 -1.71 -3.57
C TRP A 13 -3.31 -0.60 -3.20
N ILE A 14 -3.39 0.47 -3.94
CA ILE A 14 -2.67 1.70 -3.67
C ILE A 14 -3.58 2.89 -3.88
N ASP A 15 -3.46 3.91 -3.06
CA ASP A 15 -4.08 5.20 -3.34
C ASP A 15 -3.17 6.39 -3.05
N LEU A 16 -3.41 7.47 -3.75
CA LEU A 16 -2.73 8.75 -3.59
C LEU A 16 -3.58 9.69 -2.73
N GLY A 17 -3.06 10.11 -1.57
CA GLY A 17 -3.55 11.25 -0.84
C GLY A 17 -2.84 12.53 -1.31
N THR A 18 -3.57 13.52 -1.83
CA THR A 18 -2.96 14.74 -2.37
C THR A 18 -3.76 16.00 -2.00
N PRO A 19 -3.10 17.15 -1.75
CA PRO A 19 -3.78 18.43 -1.60
C PRO A 19 -4.25 19.04 -2.93
N ASP A 20 -3.76 18.52 -4.07
CA ASP A 20 -4.14 18.95 -5.43
C ASP A 20 -4.62 17.75 -6.25
N LEU A 21 -5.85 17.34 -5.99
CA LEU A 21 -6.45 16.20 -6.69
C LEU A 21 -6.59 16.45 -8.20
N ALA A 22 -6.94 17.67 -8.61
CA ALA A 22 -7.10 18.02 -10.02
C ALA A 22 -5.77 17.95 -10.77
N GLY A 23 -4.69 18.48 -10.19
CA GLY A 23 -3.36 18.37 -10.77
C GLY A 23 -2.86 16.93 -10.83
N ALA A 24 -3.10 16.14 -9.77
CA ALA A 24 -2.69 14.74 -9.73
C ALA A 24 -3.45 13.89 -10.77
N THR A 25 -4.77 14.05 -10.88
CA THR A 25 -5.56 13.30 -11.88
C THR A 25 -5.12 13.66 -13.31
N ALA A 26 -4.89 14.94 -13.61
CA ALA A 26 -4.38 15.35 -14.91
C ALA A 26 -2.98 14.76 -15.21
N PHE A 27 -2.08 14.77 -14.21
CA PHE A 27 -0.72 14.24 -14.34
C PHE A 27 -0.72 12.75 -14.64
N TYR A 28 -1.40 11.95 -13.81
CA TYR A 28 -1.38 10.49 -13.97
C TYR A 28 -2.18 10.02 -15.19
N SER A 29 -3.27 10.70 -15.56
CA SER A 29 -3.96 10.45 -16.84
C SER A 29 -3.04 10.67 -18.03
N ALA A 30 -2.25 11.74 -18.03
CA ALA A 30 -1.31 12.02 -19.12
C ALA A 30 -0.13 11.02 -19.13
N LEU A 31 0.36 10.61 -17.95
CA LEU A 31 1.52 9.73 -17.82
C LEU A 31 1.20 8.27 -18.14
N PHE A 32 0.09 7.75 -17.59
CA PHE A 32 -0.26 6.33 -17.66
C PHE A 32 -1.49 6.01 -18.51
N GLY A 33 -2.17 7.05 -19.01
CA GLY A 33 -3.41 6.87 -19.77
C GLY A 33 -4.60 6.47 -18.89
N TRP A 34 -4.55 6.80 -17.58
CA TRP A 34 -5.63 6.46 -16.66
C TRP A 34 -6.92 7.19 -16.99
N GLU A 35 -8.02 6.46 -17.00
CA GLU A 35 -9.38 6.98 -16.97
C GLU A 35 -9.78 7.23 -15.51
N ILE A 36 -10.15 8.47 -15.18
CA ILE A 36 -10.47 8.86 -13.81
C ILE A 36 -11.99 8.84 -13.62
N VAL A 37 -12.47 8.00 -12.70
CA VAL A 37 -13.89 7.82 -12.40
C VAL A 37 -14.18 8.36 -11.01
N ASP A 38 -14.91 9.50 -10.93
CA ASP A 38 -15.38 10.08 -9.68
C ASP A 38 -16.39 9.14 -9.00
N GLN A 39 -16.14 8.81 -7.74
CA GLN A 39 -17.01 7.91 -6.96
C GLN A 39 -18.21 8.62 -6.32
N GLY A 40 -18.42 9.87 -6.67
CA GLY A 40 -19.57 10.65 -6.25
C GLY A 40 -19.36 11.44 -4.95
N PRO A 41 -20.31 12.29 -4.59
CA PRO A 41 -20.17 13.25 -3.49
C PRO A 41 -20.03 12.57 -2.12
N GLU A 42 -20.61 11.40 -1.93
CA GLU A 42 -20.52 10.66 -0.66
C GLU A 42 -19.12 10.08 -0.43
N ALA A 43 -18.33 9.87 -1.50
CA ALA A 43 -16.95 9.41 -1.42
C ALA A 43 -15.92 10.53 -1.11
N GLY A 44 -16.40 11.77 -0.81
CA GLY A 44 -15.51 12.86 -0.40
C GLY A 44 -14.52 13.33 -1.48
N GLY A 45 -14.83 13.09 -2.76
CA GLY A 45 -13.97 13.40 -3.90
C GLY A 45 -12.96 12.30 -4.24
N TYR A 46 -13.14 11.09 -3.69
CA TYR A 46 -12.32 9.95 -4.07
C TYR A 46 -12.60 9.54 -5.52
N CYS A 47 -11.55 9.26 -6.26
CA CYS A 47 -11.61 8.84 -7.65
C CYS A 47 -10.93 7.48 -7.81
N MET A 48 -11.50 6.63 -8.67
CA MET A 48 -10.84 5.43 -9.17
C MET A 48 -10.08 5.76 -10.44
N ALA A 49 -8.82 5.35 -10.53
CA ALA A 49 -8.07 5.30 -11.76
C ALA A 49 -8.29 3.92 -12.41
N GLU A 50 -8.63 3.92 -13.67
CA GLU A 50 -8.94 2.70 -14.43
C GLU A 50 -8.13 2.63 -15.73
N ILE A 51 -7.85 1.41 -16.17
CA ILE A 51 -7.34 1.10 -17.50
C ILE A 51 -8.28 0.09 -18.13
N GLY A 52 -8.94 0.47 -19.21
CA GLY A 52 -9.92 -0.38 -19.89
C GLY A 52 -11.06 -0.84 -18.97
N GLY A 53 -11.54 0.05 -18.10
CA GLY A 53 -12.62 -0.20 -17.14
C GLY A 53 -12.21 -1.09 -15.94
N LYS A 54 -10.90 -1.28 -15.70
CA LYS A 54 -10.38 -2.05 -14.58
C LYS A 54 -9.67 -1.13 -13.58
N PRO A 55 -10.09 -1.11 -12.31
CA PRO A 55 -9.42 -0.33 -11.27
C PRO A 55 -7.95 -0.71 -11.12
N VAL A 56 -7.06 0.30 -11.09
CA VAL A 56 -5.61 0.14 -10.94
C VAL A 56 -5.05 0.91 -9.75
N ALA A 57 -5.66 2.03 -9.36
CA ALA A 57 -5.28 2.84 -8.20
C ALA A 57 -6.44 3.73 -7.76
N GLY A 58 -6.32 4.29 -6.56
CA GLY A 58 -7.19 5.35 -6.04
C GLY A 58 -6.49 6.70 -5.99
N LEU A 59 -7.26 7.78 -6.06
CA LEU A 59 -6.80 9.15 -5.79
C LEU A 59 -7.82 9.88 -4.94
N GLY A 60 -7.38 10.55 -3.90
CA GLY A 60 -8.25 11.29 -3.00
C GLY A 60 -7.59 12.52 -2.40
N ASN A 61 -8.40 13.35 -1.77
CA ASN A 61 -7.89 14.48 -1.00
C ASN A 61 -7.09 13.97 0.21
N ALA A 62 -5.89 14.52 0.41
CA ALA A 62 -5.10 14.21 1.60
C ALA A 62 -5.88 14.50 2.88
N GLN A 63 -5.94 13.53 3.79
CA GLN A 63 -6.65 13.67 5.07
C GLN A 63 -5.86 14.50 6.09
N GLN A 64 -4.56 14.67 5.86
CA GLN A 64 -3.66 15.45 6.71
C GLN A 64 -2.90 16.48 5.87
N PRO A 65 -2.58 17.67 6.43
CA PRO A 65 -1.69 18.62 5.76
C PRO A 65 -0.32 18.00 5.52
N GLY A 66 0.20 18.18 4.30
CA GLY A 66 1.53 17.67 3.96
C GLY A 66 1.74 17.49 2.45
N PRO A 67 2.87 16.92 2.06
CA PRO A 67 3.12 16.55 0.67
C PRO A 67 2.19 15.40 0.25
N PRO A 68 1.96 15.21 -1.08
CA PRO A 68 1.28 14.02 -1.57
C PRO A 68 1.99 12.73 -1.13
N TYR A 69 1.22 11.69 -0.87
CA TYR A 69 1.75 10.39 -0.48
C TYR A 69 0.92 9.24 -1.08
N TRP A 70 1.60 8.17 -1.44
CA TRP A 70 0.98 6.91 -1.81
C TRP A 70 0.83 6.02 -0.58
N THR A 71 -0.31 5.37 -0.44
CA THR A 71 -0.59 4.38 0.61
C THR A 71 -0.59 2.98 -0.01
N THR A 72 0.12 2.05 0.61
CA THR A 72 0.05 0.62 0.30
C THR A 72 -1.01 -0.05 1.17
N TYR A 73 -1.88 -0.84 0.55
CA TYR A 73 -2.90 -1.64 1.25
C TYR A 73 -2.58 -3.12 1.12
N ILE A 74 -2.61 -3.81 2.24
CA ILE A 74 -2.39 -5.26 2.32
C ILE A 74 -3.75 -5.93 2.55
N THR A 75 -4.11 -6.88 1.70
CA THR A 75 -5.36 -7.66 1.86
C THR A 75 -5.33 -8.46 3.15
N VAL A 76 -6.44 -8.48 3.88
CA VAL A 76 -6.64 -9.28 5.09
C VAL A 76 -8.01 -9.95 5.08
N GLU A 77 -8.14 -11.07 5.83
CA GLU A 77 -9.44 -11.71 6.04
C GLU A 77 -10.34 -10.89 6.98
N SER A 78 -9.73 -10.19 7.96
CA SER A 78 -10.43 -9.36 8.94
C SER A 78 -9.59 -8.16 9.31
N ALA A 79 -10.11 -6.96 9.04
CA ALA A 79 -9.47 -5.71 9.42
C ALA A 79 -9.43 -5.55 10.95
N ASP A 80 -10.46 -6.00 11.68
CA ASP A 80 -10.48 -5.98 13.15
C ASP A 80 -9.42 -6.91 13.75
N ALA A 81 -9.26 -8.13 13.23
CA ALA A 81 -8.21 -9.03 13.69
C ALA A 81 -6.80 -8.50 13.37
N ALA A 82 -6.64 -7.76 12.25
CA ALA A 82 -5.39 -7.09 11.92
C ALA A 82 -5.04 -5.98 12.93
N VAL A 83 -6.04 -5.24 13.44
CA VAL A 83 -5.85 -4.25 14.51
C VAL A 83 -5.20 -4.89 15.74
N ASP A 84 -5.71 -6.04 16.18
CA ASP A 84 -5.18 -6.75 17.37
C ASP A 84 -3.76 -7.28 17.12
N LYS A 85 -3.50 -7.86 15.94
CA LYS A 85 -2.16 -8.35 15.56
C LYS A 85 -1.14 -7.23 15.51
N VAL A 86 -1.48 -6.10 14.87
CA VAL A 86 -0.60 -4.94 14.76
C VAL A 86 -0.24 -4.38 16.14
N LYS A 87 -1.22 -4.23 17.05
CA LYS A 87 -0.99 -3.81 18.43
C LYS A 87 -0.04 -4.76 19.16
N SER A 88 -0.28 -6.06 19.02
CA SER A 88 0.54 -7.10 19.68
C SER A 88 1.98 -7.14 19.17
N ALA A 89 2.18 -6.89 17.87
CA ALA A 89 3.49 -6.84 17.22
C ALA A 89 4.24 -5.50 17.41
N GLY A 90 3.69 -4.58 18.22
CA GLY A 90 4.33 -3.30 18.53
C GLY A 90 4.10 -2.18 17.50
N GLY A 91 3.18 -2.36 16.56
CA GLY A 91 2.72 -1.30 15.67
C GLY A 91 1.70 -0.38 16.33
N GLN A 92 1.42 0.73 15.70
CA GLN A 92 0.45 1.73 16.16
C GLN A 92 -0.77 1.73 15.25
N VAL A 93 -1.97 1.79 15.83
CA VAL A 93 -3.21 2.01 15.10
C VAL A 93 -3.43 3.50 14.96
N LEU A 94 -3.42 3.99 13.74
CA LEU A 94 -3.69 5.39 13.41
C LEU A 94 -5.19 5.61 13.18
N VAL A 95 -5.85 4.65 12.51
CA VAL A 95 -7.30 4.63 12.31
C VAL A 95 -7.79 3.21 12.55
N GLU A 96 -8.72 3.06 13.48
CA GLU A 96 -9.38 1.79 13.77
C GLU A 96 -10.18 1.28 12.57
N ALA A 97 -10.50 -0.01 12.55
CA ALA A 97 -11.18 -0.63 11.43
C ALA A 97 -12.59 -0.02 11.20
N PHE A 98 -12.88 0.38 9.96
CA PHE A 98 -14.16 0.96 9.55
C PHE A 98 -14.55 0.56 8.13
N ASP A 99 -15.84 0.61 7.84
CA ASP A 99 -16.37 0.22 6.54
C ASP A 99 -16.28 1.36 5.53
N ILE A 100 -15.83 1.01 4.31
CA ILE A 100 -15.91 1.89 3.15
C ILE A 100 -17.14 1.47 2.35
N PHE A 101 -18.31 2.00 2.72
CA PHE A 101 -19.60 1.62 2.13
C PHE A 101 -19.76 0.09 2.10
N ASP A 102 -20.10 -0.46 0.94
CA ASP A 102 -20.17 -1.89 0.68
C ASP A 102 -18.96 -2.42 -0.12
N SER A 103 -17.91 -1.58 -0.28
CA SER A 103 -16.69 -1.93 -1.01
C SER A 103 -15.78 -2.84 -0.21
N GLY A 104 -15.63 -2.56 1.08
CA GLY A 104 -14.76 -3.30 1.98
C GLY A 104 -14.59 -2.61 3.33
N ARG A 105 -13.67 -3.12 4.14
CA ARG A 105 -13.32 -2.59 5.45
C ARG A 105 -11.83 -2.37 5.54
N MET A 106 -11.40 -1.23 6.10
CA MET A 106 -9.98 -0.86 6.17
C MET A 106 -9.59 -0.40 7.58
N ALA A 107 -8.30 -0.43 7.85
CA ALA A 107 -7.67 0.23 8.98
C ALA A 107 -6.32 0.82 8.54
N VAL A 108 -5.84 1.84 9.27
CA VAL A 108 -4.55 2.50 8.98
C VAL A 108 -3.61 2.31 10.15
N PHE A 109 -2.37 1.95 9.86
CA PHE A 109 -1.36 1.61 10.83
C PHE A 109 -0.05 2.34 10.58
N MET A 110 0.78 2.37 11.63
CA MET A 110 2.19 2.68 11.54
C MET A 110 2.97 1.50 12.12
N ASP A 111 3.93 0.98 11.38
CA ASP A 111 4.79 -0.10 11.84
C ASP A 111 5.81 0.40 12.90
N PRO A 112 6.53 -0.49 13.60
CA PRO A 112 7.52 -0.07 14.62
C PRO A 112 8.69 0.73 14.07
N THR A 113 8.87 0.82 12.76
CA THR A 113 9.92 1.64 12.11
C THR A 113 9.43 3.04 11.73
N GLY A 114 8.11 3.29 11.84
CA GLY A 114 7.46 4.56 11.50
C GLY A 114 6.84 4.59 10.10
N ALA A 115 6.85 3.50 9.35
CA ALA A 115 6.20 3.45 8.03
C ALA A 115 4.68 3.27 8.17
N VAL A 116 3.93 4.12 7.47
CA VAL A 116 2.46 4.05 7.42
C VAL A 116 2.01 3.12 6.31
N PHE A 117 1.03 2.27 6.60
CA PHE A 117 0.37 1.38 5.66
C PHE A 117 -1.08 1.14 6.06
N SER A 118 -1.86 0.57 5.16
CA SER A 118 -3.25 0.21 5.41
C SER A 118 -3.48 -1.28 5.20
N VAL A 119 -4.57 -1.79 5.78
CA VAL A 119 -5.10 -3.11 5.42
C VAL A 119 -6.45 -2.95 4.74
N TRP A 120 -6.77 -3.91 3.90
CA TRP A 120 -8.03 -3.99 3.18
C TRP A 120 -8.67 -5.36 3.33
N GLN A 121 -9.87 -5.39 3.91
CA GLN A 121 -10.75 -6.54 3.92
C GLN A 121 -11.76 -6.36 2.78
N PRO A 122 -11.63 -7.10 1.68
CA PRO A 122 -12.47 -6.91 0.50
C PRO A 122 -13.91 -7.40 0.72
N VAL A 123 -14.88 -6.67 0.16
CA VAL A 123 -16.27 -7.12 0.00
C VAL A 123 -16.63 -7.10 -1.49
N LYS A 124 -16.86 -5.92 -2.10
CA LYS A 124 -17.09 -5.77 -3.55
C LYS A 124 -15.85 -5.32 -4.30
N HIS A 125 -14.98 -4.52 -3.64
CA HIS A 125 -13.74 -4.04 -4.23
C HIS A 125 -12.57 -4.91 -3.76
N ILE A 126 -11.97 -5.65 -4.68
CA ILE A 126 -10.88 -6.59 -4.36
C ILE A 126 -9.51 -5.92 -4.18
N GLY A 127 -9.37 -4.65 -4.58
CA GLY A 127 -8.11 -3.97 -4.85
C GLY A 127 -7.93 -3.77 -6.35
N ALA A 128 -6.68 -3.71 -6.83
CA ALA A 128 -6.37 -3.53 -8.23
C ALA A 128 -6.81 -4.74 -9.07
N ALA A 129 -7.63 -4.50 -10.08
CA ALA A 129 -8.09 -5.54 -10.99
C ALA A 129 -7.09 -5.81 -12.13
N LEU A 130 -6.11 -4.91 -12.32
CA LEU A 130 -5.02 -5.07 -13.27
C LEU A 130 -3.71 -4.65 -12.61
N VAL A 131 -2.70 -5.53 -12.65
CA VAL A 131 -1.35 -5.33 -12.10
C VAL A 131 -0.30 -5.88 -13.05
N ASN A 132 0.96 -5.47 -12.88
CA ASN A 132 2.10 -5.97 -13.66
C ASN A 132 1.94 -5.75 -15.18
N GLU A 133 1.32 -4.64 -15.55
CA GLU A 133 1.15 -4.15 -16.92
C GLU A 133 1.63 -2.69 -16.97
N PRO A 134 1.96 -2.13 -18.12
CA PRO A 134 2.35 -0.73 -18.20
C PRO A 134 1.31 0.21 -17.58
N GLY A 135 1.76 1.09 -16.68
CA GLY A 135 0.90 2.05 -15.97
C GLY A 135 0.04 1.46 -14.86
N THR A 136 0.37 0.26 -14.38
CA THR A 136 -0.29 -0.37 -13.22
C THR A 136 0.70 -0.61 -12.09
N LEU A 137 0.21 -0.95 -10.90
CA LEU A 137 1.04 -1.37 -9.78
C LEU A 137 1.88 -2.60 -10.16
N ILE A 138 3.21 -2.49 -10.01
CA ILE A 138 4.14 -3.61 -10.23
C ILE A 138 4.87 -4.03 -8.96
N TRP A 139 5.09 -3.11 -8.01
CA TRP A 139 5.84 -3.40 -6.80
C TRP A 139 5.51 -2.47 -5.65
N ASN A 140 5.61 -3.00 -4.42
CA ASN A 140 5.59 -2.23 -3.18
C ASN A 140 6.90 -2.47 -2.44
N GLU A 141 7.54 -1.42 -1.95
CA GLU A 141 8.84 -1.49 -1.30
C GLU A 141 8.87 -0.68 -0.02
N LEU A 142 9.22 -1.33 1.08
CA LEU A 142 9.48 -0.65 2.35
C LEU A 142 10.90 -0.08 2.35
N THR A 143 11.03 1.19 2.67
CA THR A 143 12.31 1.86 2.86
C THR A 143 12.46 2.22 4.33
N THR A 144 13.45 1.64 5.02
CA THR A 144 13.60 1.79 6.48
C THR A 144 15.06 1.74 6.93
N ARG A 145 15.34 2.36 8.11
CA ARG A 145 16.64 2.24 8.80
C ARG A 145 16.68 1.08 9.79
N GLU A 146 15.55 0.45 10.06
CA GLU A 146 15.41 -0.59 11.09
C GLU A 146 14.91 -1.92 10.50
N PRO A 147 15.68 -2.56 9.61
CA PRO A 147 15.23 -3.72 8.86
C PRO A 147 14.85 -4.90 9.75
N ASP A 148 15.54 -5.11 10.87
CA ASP A 148 15.24 -6.21 11.79
C ASP A 148 13.90 -6.04 12.48
N LYS A 149 13.54 -4.80 12.86
CA LYS A 149 12.20 -4.50 13.41
C LYS A 149 11.11 -4.73 12.36
N ALA A 150 11.35 -4.29 11.14
CA ALA A 150 10.41 -4.52 10.04
C ALA A 150 10.22 -6.02 9.77
N ARG A 151 11.32 -6.78 9.68
CA ARG A 151 11.27 -8.24 9.48
C ARG A 151 10.41 -8.91 10.56
N ALA A 152 10.68 -8.65 11.84
CA ALA A 152 9.92 -9.21 12.94
C ALA A 152 8.44 -8.86 12.85
N PHE A 153 8.12 -7.60 12.59
CA PHE A 153 6.76 -7.09 12.53
C PHE A 153 5.94 -7.71 11.39
N TYR A 154 6.43 -7.62 10.15
CA TYR A 154 5.67 -8.11 8.98
C TYR A 154 5.57 -9.63 8.95
N THR A 155 6.57 -10.35 9.48
CA THR A 155 6.48 -11.80 9.69
C THR A 155 5.40 -12.15 10.72
N GLU A 156 5.32 -11.45 11.85
CA GLU A 156 4.34 -11.72 12.89
C GLU A 156 2.90 -11.37 12.44
N VAL A 157 2.72 -10.22 11.79
CA VAL A 157 1.39 -9.72 11.42
C VAL A 157 0.81 -10.47 10.22
N PHE A 158 1.62 -10.69 9.18
CA PHE A 158 1.16 -11.19 7.88
C PHE A 158 1.72 -12.57 7.49
N GLY A 159 2.67 -13.10 8.25
CA GLY A 159 3.31 -14.37 7.93
C GLY A 159 4.35 -14.27 6.81
N TRP A 160 4.84 -13.07 6.49
CA TRP A 160 5.83 -12.89 5.45
C TRP A 160 7.16 -13.53 5.82
N ALA A 161 7.80 -14.18 4.84
CA ALA A 161 9.21 -14.51 4.94
C ALA A 161 10.06 -13.37 4.37
N ALA A 162 11.24 -13.17 4.93
CA ALA A 162 12.19 -12.13 4.54
C ALA A 162 13.45 -12.83 4.00
N GLU A 163 13.70 -12.70 2.70
CA GLU A 163 14.83 -13.32 2.03
C GLU A 163 15.78 -12.23 1.53
N ASP A 164 17.06 -12.33 1.88
CA ASP A 164 18.05 -11.39 1.35
C ASP A 164 18.30 -11.68 -0.12
N ASP A 165 18.19 -10.65 -0.96
CA ASP A 165 18.45 -10.73 -2.39
C ASP A 165 19.75 -9.96 -2.76
N PRO A 166 20.91 -10.62 -2.71
CA PRO A 166 22.18 -9.97 -3.02
C PRO A 166 22.30 -9.56 -4.49
N ALA A 167 21.46 -10.10 -5.39
CA ALA A 167 21.44 -9.69 -6.80
C ALA A 167 20.76 -8.33 -7.00
N ALA A 168 19.77 -8.01 -6.17
CA ALA A 168 19.14 -6.69 -6.17
C ALA A 168 19.94 -5.64 -5.37
N GLY A 169 20.89 -6.06 -4.52
CA GLY A 169 21.78 -5.19 -3.76
C GLY A 169 22.11 -5.75 -2.38
N PRO A 170 23.19 -5.25 -1.75
CA PRO A 170 23.68 -5.82 -0.48
C PRO A 170 22.76 -5.59 0.72
N THR A 171 21.77 -4.71 0.56
CA THR A 171 20.81 -4.31 1.62
C THR A 171 19.37 -4.53 1.21
N TYR A 172 19.13 -5.32 0.16
CA TYR A 172 17.80 -5.61 -0.33
C TYR A 172 17.23 -6.89 0.26
N THR A 173 16.00 -6.83 0.72
CA THR A 173 15.23 -7.97 1.19
C THR A 173 14.00 -8.12 0.31
N GLN A 174 13.78 -9.33 -0.17
CA GLN A 174 12.54 -9.72 -0.83
C GLN A 174 11.56 -10.23 0.21
N TRP A 175 10.34 -9.71 0.20
CA TRP A 175 9.23 -10.26 0.95
C TRP A 175 8.56 -11.36 0.16
N THR A 176 8.37 -12.52 0.79
CA THR A 176 7.66 -13.65 0.18
C THR A 176 6.50 -14.12 1.06
N LEU A 177 5.44 -14.60 0.42
CA LEU A 177 4.29 -15.24 1.03
C LEU A 177 3.99 -16.52 0.25
N ASP A 178 3.97 -17.68 0.91
CA ASP A 178 3.81 -19.00 0.26
C ASP A 178 4.79 -19.21 -0.91
N SER A 179 6.03 -18.74 -0.76
CA SER A 179 7.11 -18.76 -1.77
C SER A 179 6.90 -17.83 -2.98
N GLU A 180 5.84 -17.05 -3.00
CA GLU A 180 5.61 -16.04 -4.03
C GLU A 180 6.18 -14.69 -3.57
N SER A 181 6.85 -13.99 -4.46
CA SER A 181 7.39 -12.65 -4.21
C SER A 181 6.25 -11.63 -4.19
N ILE A 182 6.13 -10.86 -3.10
CA ILE A 182 5.02 -9.92 -2.87
C ILE A 182 5.45 -8.47 -2.65
N GLY A 183 6.73 -8.21 -2.48
CA GLY A 183 7.26 -6.89 -2.23
C GLY A 183 8.74 -6.91 -1.84
N GLY A 184 9.28 -5.75 -1.55
CA GLY A 184 10.67 -5.60 -1.16
C GLY A 184 10.88 -4.72 0.06
N MET A 185 12.11 -4.73 0.57
CA MET A 185 12.58 -3.79 1.57
C MET A 185 14.01 -3.37 1.23
N ILE A 186 14.25 -2.06 1.26
CA ILE A 186 15.59 -1.48 1.14
C ILE A 186 15.98 -0.79 2.45
N VAL A 187 17.23 -0.98 2.85
CA VAL A 187 17.76 -0.32 4.05
C VAL A 187 18.28 1.07 3.68
N MET A 188 17.80 2.10 4.36
CA MET A 188 18.34 3.45 4.25
C MET A 188 19.73 3.48 4.89
N ASP A 189 20.75 3.76 4.09
CA ASP A 189 22.12 4.00 4.55
C ASP A 189 22.33 5.48 4.95
N ASP A 190 23.56 5.82 5.32
CA ASP A 190 23.95 7.17 5.74
C ASP A 190 23.86 8.23 4.64
N LYS A 191 23.59 7.85 3.39
CA LYS A 191 23.40 8.78 2.26
C LYS A 191 21.98 9.34 2.21
N TRP A 192 21.03 8.66 2.86
CA TRP A 192 19.67 9.17 2.97
C TRP A 192 19.61 10.32 3.96
N PRO A 193 18.93 11.44 3.62
CA PRO A 193 18.73 12.54 4.57
C PRO A 193 18.08 12.03 5.86
N SER A 194 18.61 12.46 7.00
CA SER A 194 18.16 11.96 8.32
C SER A 194 16.67 12.22 8.61
N GLU A 195 16.11 13.25 7.99
CA GLU A 195 14.72 13.66 8.11
C GLU A 195 13.74 12.78 7.32
N VAL A 196 14.20 11.94 6.39
CA VAL A 196 13.34 11.03 5.64
C VAL A 196 12.92 9.89 6.56
N PRO A 197 11.61 9.75 6.88
CA PRO A 197 11.12 8.67 7.72
C PRO A 197 11.09 7.34 6.95
N SER A 198 10.94 6.24 7.67
CA SER A 198 10.57 4.96 7.05
C SER A 198 9.23 5.12 6.33
N HIS A 199 9.12 4.54 5.13
CA HIS A 199 7.93 4.67 4.29
C HIS A 199 7.80 3.54 3.28
N TRP A 200 6.59 3.32 2.83
CA TRP A 200 6.32 2.46 1.68
C TRP A 200 6.38 3.25 0.38
N MET A 201 7.03 2.70 -0.62
CA MET A 201 7.06 3.20 -1.99
C MET A 201 6.24 2.29 -2.90
N VAL A 202 5.61 2.87 -3.90
CA VAL A 202 4.88 2.16 -4.95
C VAL A 202 5.57 2.38 -6.29
N TYR A 203 5.59 1.34 -7.12
CA TYR A 203 6.20 1.35 -8.44
C TYR A 203 5.18 0.97 -9.50
N PHE A 204 5.29 1.65 -10.66
CA PHE A 204 4.44 1.48 -11.83
C PHE A 204 5.23 1.04 -13.05
#